data_b9cc60499abb753781f37d7e75f9bf7f
#
_entry.id   b9cc60499abb753781f37d7e75f9bf7f
#
_cell.length_a   1.000
_cell.length_b   1.000
_cell.length_c   1.000
_cell.angle_alpha   90.00
_cell.angle_beta   90.00
_cell.angle_gamma   90.00
#
_symmetry.space_group_name_H-M   'P 1'
#
loop_
_entity.id
_entity.type
_entity.pdbx_description
1 polymer ?
#
loop_
_entity_poly.entity_id
_entity_poly.type
_entity_poly.pdbx_seq_one_letter_code
_entity_poly.pdbx_strand_id
1 'polypeptide(L)'
;LESQLDVPLFDRTTSGVSTTVYGEALSHRVTMAMAEFESAASIYDQFKKSRRDFHNNPLFSMEISYKRLAALIALYETCDYNGAAHMLGITSAAVYNSIRELENLLDLALFGKDPSGVNPTPYCKILVRHTKLAFSQIRHAMDDIASLNGVTCGKVTVGTMPYSRTILTPRAINQLLEDQPQLDISTIEGPYNSLLSGLRSGEIDMLIGAI
;
A
#
# COMPACT_ATOMS: atom_id res chain seq x y z
N LEU A 1 3.58 -13.21 15.18
CA LEU A 1 2.52 -12.31 14.71
C LEU A 1 1.60 -11.95 15.88
N GLU A 2 0.97 -12.92 16.58
CA GLU A 2 0.10 -12.66 17.74
C GLU A 2 0.81 -11.82 18.82
N SER A 3 2.07 -12.13 19.12
CA SER A 3 2.90 -11.35 20.08
C SER A 3 3.20 -9.92 19.61
N GLN A 4 3.15 -9.63 18.31
CA GLN A 4 3.36 -8.29 17.76
C GLN A 4 2.07 -7.47 17.74
N LEU A 5 0.93 -8.16 17.60
CA LEU A 5 -0.40 -7.55 17.56
C LEU A 5 -1.03 -7.45 18.95
N ASP A 6 -0.45 -8.15 19.94
CA ASP A 6 -0.96 -8.27 21.31
C ASP A 6 -2.42 -8.78 21.40
N VAL A 7 -2.79 -9.62 20.42
CA VAL A 7 -4.12 -10.26 20.37
C VAL A 7 -3.99 -11.71 19.90
N PRO A 8 -4.86 -12.64 20.40
CA PRO A 8 -4.92 -14.00 19.89
C PRO A 8 -5.62 -13.99 18.52
N LEU A 9 -4.99 -14.60 17.51
CA LEU A 9 -5.59 -14.78 16.18
C LEU A 9 -6.29 -16.12 16.04
N PHE A 10 -5.90 -17.09 16.87
CA PHE A 10 -6.44 -18.46 16.85
C PHE A 10 -6.83 -18.93 18.23
N ASP A 11 -8.01 -19.53 18.32
CA ASP A 11 -8.45 -20.32 19.46
C ASP A 11 -8.05 -21.77 19.26
N ARG A 12 -7.31 -22.33 20.24
CA ARG A 12 -6.87 -23.72 20.25
C ARG A 12 -7.72 -24.50 21.25
N THR A 13 -8.52 -25.40 20.73
CA THR A 13 -9.37 -26.30 21.53
C THR A 13 -8.93 -27.75 21.36
N THR A 14 -9.41 -28.65 22.20
CA THR A 14 -9.17 -30.10 22.05
C THR A 14 -9.75 -30.68 20.76
N SER A 15 -10.70 -29.97 20.13
CA SER A 15 -11.37 -30.37 18.88
C SER A 15 -10.72 -29.74 17.63
N GLY A 16 -9.74 -28.84 17.77
CA GLY A 16 -9.05 -28.21 16.64
C GLY A 16 -8.66 -26.77 16.87
N VAL A 17 -8.40 -26.06 15.78
CA VAL A 17 -8.03 -24.64 15.75
C VAL A 17 -9.09 -23.87 14.97
N SER A 18 -9.62 -22.80 15.56
CA SER A 18 -10.51 -21.84 14.88
C SER A 18 -9.92 -20.43 14.94
N THR A 19 -10.36 -19.56 14.04
CA THR A 19 -9.99 -18.14 14.08
C THR A 19 -10.80 -17.42 15.15
N THR A 20 -10.14 -16.46 15.82
CA THR A 20 -10.83 -15.47 16.66
C THR A 20 -11.42 -14.35 15.80
N VAL A 21 -12.18 -13.44 16.41
CA VAL A 21 -12.67 -12.23 15.72
C VAL A 21 -11.52 -11.38 15.15
N TYR A 22 -10.37 -11.33 15.84
CA TYR A 22 -9.15 -10.66 15.36
C TYR A 22 -8.53 -11.41 14.18
N GLY A 23 -8.51 -12.73 14.25
CA GLY A 23 -8.03 -13.60 13.18
C GLY A 23 -8.88 -13.46 11.91
N GLU A 24 -10.21 -13.35 12.06
CA GLU A 24 -11.14 -13.12 10.94
C GLU A 24 -10.91 -11.74 10.29
N ALA A 25 -10.81 -10.68 11.08
CA ALA A 25 -10.54 -9.33 10.59
C ALA A 25 -9.21 -9.27 9.81
N LEU A 26 -8.14 -9.83 10.38
CA LEU A 26 -6.83 -9.91 9.71
C LEU A 26 -6.91 -10.73 8.41
N SER A 27 -7.55 -11.91 8.44
CA SER A 27 -7.69 -12.79 7.29
C SER A 27 -8.43 -12.10 6.14
N HIS A 28 -9.51 -11.37 6.45
CA HIS A 28 -10.25 -10.61 5.46
C HIS A 28 -9.36 -9.58 4.75
N ARG A 29 -8.60 -8.78 5.50
CA ARG A 29 -7.70 -7.76 4.93
C ARG A 29 -6.54 -8.36 4.15
N VAL A 30 -5.95 -9.44 4.64
CA VAL A 30 -4.90 -10.18 3.92
C VAL A 30 -5.44 -10.73 2.60
N THR A 31 -6.65 -11.26 2.58
CA THR A 31 -7.30 -11.74 1.35
C THR A 31 -7.47 -10.61 0.34
N MET A 32 -7.90 -9.42 0.78
CA MET A 32 -8.00 -8.25 -0.09
C MET A 32 -6.61 -7.79 -0.61
N ALA A 33 -5.60 -7.79 0.26
CA ALA A 33 -4.23 -7.47 -0.16
C ALA A 33 -3.67 -8.45 -1.20
N MET A 34 -3.96 -9.74 -1.03
CA MET A 34 -3.56 -10.78 -2.00
C MET A 34 -4.29 -10.61 -3.34
N ALA A 35 -5.56 -10.23 -3.33
CA ALA A 35 -6.31 -9.95 -4.56
C ALA A 35 -5.71 -8.80 -5.38
N GLU A 36 -5.07 -7.81 -4.72
CA GLU A 36 -4.33 -6.76 -5.41
C GLU A 36 -3.11 -7.32 -6.15
N PHE A 37 -2.34 -8.22 -5.53
CA PHE A 37 -1.23 -8.88 -6.21
C PHE A 37 -1.69 -9.83 -7.32
N GLU A 38 -2.84 -10.50 -7.16
CA GLU A 38 -3.46 -11.30 -8.24
C GLU A 38 -3.84 -10.42 -9.42
N SER A 39 -4.37 -9.22 -9.16
CA SER A 39 -4.70 -8.24 -10.20
C SER A 39 -3.45 -7.78 -10.96
N ALA A 40 -2.37 -7.46 -10.25
CA ALA A 40 -1.09 -7.12 -10.88
C ALA A 40 -0.51 -8.31 -11.67
N ALA A 41 -0.66 -9.52 -11.14
CA ALA A 41 -0.20 -10.76 -11.78
C ALA A 41 -0.97 -11.08 -13.08
N SER A 42 -2.28 -10.83 -13.11
CA SER A 42 -3.10 -11.08 -14.31
C SER A 42 -2.68 -10.19 -15.49
N ILE A 43 -2.16 -9.01 -15.21
CA ILE A 43 -1.68 -8.06 -16.22
C ILE A 43 -0.23 -8.35 -16.62
N TYR A 44 0.56 -8.97 -15.73
CA TYR A 44 1.98 -9.26 -15.94
C TYR A 44 2.26 -10.03 -17.24
N ASP A 45 1.43 -11.02 -17.57
CA ASP A 45 1.59 -11.84 -18.76
C ASP A 45 1.47 -11.05 -20.08
N GLN A 46 0.82 -9.88 -20.06
CA GLN A 46 0.74 -8.99 -21.23
C GLN A 46 2.08 -8.29 -21.52
N PHE A 47 2.96 -8.17 -20.54
CA PHE A 47 4.25 -7.50 -20.64
C PHE A 47 5.40 -8.48 -20.84
N LYS A 48 5.19 -9.77 -20.59
CA LYS A 48 6.22 -10.79 -20.71
C LYS A 48 6.25 -11.38 -22.11
N LYS A 49 7.48 -11.52 -22.66
CA LYS A 49 7.72 -12.12 -23.98
C LYS A 49 7.55 -13.65 -24.02
N SER A 50 7.48 -14.31 -22.86
CA SER A 50 7.39 -15.78 -22.76
C SER A 50 6.22 -16.18 -21.87
N ARG A 51 5.30 -17.02 -22.37
CA ARG A 51 4.23 -17.62 -21.57
C ARG A 51 4.82 -18.58 -20.54
N ARG A 52 4.73 -18.23 -19.25
CA ARG A 52 4.90 -19.18 -18.15
C ARG A 52 3.54 -19.36 -17.46
N ASP A 53 3.28 -20.59 -17.00
CA ASP A 53 2.04 -20.94 -16.34
C ASP A 53 1.78 -20.08 -15.08
N PHE A 54 0.53 -19.72 -14.86
CA PHE A 54 0.04 -18.88 -13.77
C PHE A 54 0.43 -19.39 -12.36
N HIS A 55 0.69 -20.70 -12.23
CA HIS A 55 1.10 -21.34 -10.97
C HIS A 55 2.49 -20.94 -10.47
N ASN A 56 3.31 -20.29 -11.31
CA ASN A 56 4.68 -19.85 -10.99
C ASN A 56 4.84 -18.34 -11.14
N ASN A 57 3.79 -17.54 -10.87
CA ASN A 57 3.94 -16.08 -10.94
C ASN A 57 4.89 -15.62 -9.84
N PRO A 58 5.97 -14.90 -10.18
CA PRO A 58 6.97 -14.45 -9.21
C PRO A 58 6.40 -13.56 -8.11
N LEU A 59 5.27 -12.87 -8.32
CA LEU A 59 4.61 -12.02 -7.31
C LEU A 59 4.14 -12.79 -6.08
N PHE A 60 3.93 -14.11 -6.21
CA PHE A 60 3.59 -15.00 -5.10
C PHE A 60 4.80 -15.76 -4.56
N SER A 61 6.01 -15.47 -5.04
CA SER A 61 7.20 -16.09 -4.49
C SER A 61 7.54 -15.51 -3.12
N MET A 62 7.98 -16.36 -2.20
CA MET A 62 8.47 -15.95 -0.87
C MET A 62 9.70 -15.02 -0.95
N GLU A 63 10.29 -14.86 -2.12
CA GLU A 63 11.46 -14.01 -2.35
C GLU A 63 11.08 -12.55 -2.50
N ILE A 64 9.82 -12.22 -2.86
CA ILE A 64 9.35 -10.84 -2.88
C ILE A 64 9.08 -10.38 -1.45
N SER A 65 10.03 -9.65 -0.89
CA SER A 65 9.93 -9.13 0.47
C SER A 65 9.33 -7.73 0.50
N TYR A 66 8.75 -7.36 1.66
CA TYR A 66 8.31 -6.00 1.96
C TYR A 66 9.37 -4.94 1.61
N LYS A 67 10.65 -5.20 1.92
CA LYS A 67 11.76 -4.26 1.65
C LYS A 67 11.92 -3.95 0.17
N ARG A 68 11.78 -4.96 -0.71
CA ARG A 68 11.87 -4.78 -2.16
C ARG A 68 10.70 -3.97 -2.70
N LEU A 69 9.49 -4.24 -2.20
CA LEU A 69 8.29 -3.50 -2.59
C LEU A 69 8.32 -2.06 -2.06
N ALA A 70 8.82 -1.83 -0.86
CA ALA A 70 9.03 -0.49 -0.33
C ALA A 70 10.06 0.30 -1.16
N ALA A 71 11.18 -0.34 -1.57
CA ALA A 71 12.16 0.28 -2.46
C ALA A 71 11.57 0.61 -3.84
N LEU A 72 10.70 -0.24 -4.37
CA LEU A 72 9.97 -0.01 -5.61
C LEU A 72 9.11 1.27 -5.52
N ILE A 73 8.31 1.39 -4.46
CA ILE A 73 7.45 2.56 -4.23
C ILE A 73 8.32 3.83 -4.09
N ALA A 74 9.35 3.81 -3.24
CA ALA A 74 10.20 4.97 -2.99
C ALA A 74 10.91 5.45 -4.26
N LEU A 75 11.43 4.54 -5.09
CA LEU A 75 12.07 4.91 -6.36
C LEU A 75 11.05 5.43 -7.38
N TYR A 76 9.85 4.88 -7.40
CA TYR A 76 8.75 5.37 -8.24
C TYR A 76 8.36 6.81 -7.90
N GLU A 77 8.30 7.15 -6.63
CA GLU A 77 7.88 8.49 -6.17
C GLU A 77 8.95 9.54 -6.38
N THR A 78 10.21 9.17 -6.17
CA THR A 78 11.33 10.12 -6.25
C THR A 78 11.97 10.21 -7.62
N CYS A 79 11.82 9.17 -8.44
CA CYS A 79 12.56 9.00 -9.70
C CYS A 79 14.10 9.16 -9.55
N ASP A 80 14.60 9.01 -8.33
CA ASP A 80 16.02 9.16 -7.96
C ASP A 80 16.40 8.18 -6.85
N TYR A 81 17.54 7.48 -7.05
CA TYR A 81 18.04 6.51 -6.06
C TYR A 81 18.45 7.15 -4.73
N ASN A 82 18.97 8.38 -4.75
CA ASN A 82 19.35 9.08 -3.51
C ASN A 82 18.10 9.55 -2.75
N GLY A 83 17.10 10.08 -3.46
CA GLY A 83 15.81 10.44 -2.89
C GLY A 83 15.10 9.24 -2.26
N ALA A 84 15.06 8.11 -2.96
CA ALA A 84 14.49 6.86 -2.44
C ALA A 84 15.25 6.34 -1.20
N ALA A 85 16.58 6.41 -1.23
CA ALA A 85 17.43 6.03 -0.11
C ALA A 85 17.18 6.90 1.13
N HIS A 86 17.06 8.20 0.95
CA HIS A 86 16.72 9.14 2.03
C HIS A 86 15.32 8.84 2.61
N MET A 87 14.32 8.61 1.75
CA MET A 87 12.96 8.29 2.16
C MET A 87 12.89 7.02 3.03
N LEU A 88 13.70 6.01 2.71
CA LEU A 88 13.70 4.72 3.39
C LEU A 88 14.73 4.61 4.53
N GLY A 89 15.61 5.60 4.71
CA GLY A 89 16.69 5.55 5.70
C GLY A 89 17.73 4.46 5.42
N ILE A 90 18.00 4.16 4.13
CA ILE A 90 18.98 3.16 3.68
C ILE A 90 19.96 3.76 2.66
N THR A 91 20.93 2.99 2.19
CA THR A 91 21.88 3.46 1.15
C THR A 91 21.28 3.36 -0.25
N SER A 92 21.72 4.24 -1.17
CA SER A 92 21.32 4.18 -2.59
C SER A 92 21.70 2.84 -3.25
N ALA A 93 22.81 2.24 -2.82
CA ALA A 93 23.20 0.90 -3.26
C ALA A 93 22.21 -0.17 -2.82
N ALA A 94 21.66 -0.07 -1.60
CA ALA A 94 20.64 -1.00 -1.11
C ALA A 94 19.32 -0.88 -1.89
N VAL A 95 18.91 0.36 -2.23
CA VAL A 95 17.76 0.60 -3.11
C VAL A 95 18.01 -0.02 -4.49
N TYR A 96 19.17 0.27 -5.09
CA TYR A 96 19.53 -0.28 -6.40
C TYR A 96 19.51 -1.80 -6.41
N ASN A 97 20.10 -2.47 -5.42
CA ASN A 97 20.12 -3.91 -5.32
C ASN A 97 18.70 -4.48 -5.17
N SER A 98 17.86 -3.87 -4.32
CA SER A 98 16.45 -4.28 -4.13
C SER A 98 15.65 -4.22 -5.43
N ILE A 99 15.85 -3.17 -6.23
CA ILE A 99 15.19 -3.03 -7.53
C ILE A 99 15.72 -4.06 -8.52
N ARG A 100 17.04 -4.25 -8.62
CA ARG A 100 17.64 -5.24 -9.53
C ARG A 100 17.20 -6.66 -9.20
N GLU A 101 17.15 -7.01 -7.92
CA GLU A 101 16.64 -8.31 -7.48
C GLU A 101 15.17 -8.49 -7.86
N LEU A 102 14.34 -7.45 -7.67
CA LEU A 102 12.93 -7.50 -8.06
C LEU A 102 12.76 -7.63 -9.59
N GLU A 103 13.52 -6.89 -10.39
CA GLU A 103 13.54 -6.99 -11.85
C GLU A 103 13.99 -8.38 -12.32
N ASN A 104 15.00 -8.96 -11.67
CA ASN A 104 15.46 -10.31 -11.96
C ASN A 104 14.41 -11.38 -11.63
N LEU A 105 13.73 -11.26 -10.48
CA LEU A 105 12.62 -12.15 -10.07
C LEU A 105 11.47 -12.10 -11.06
N LEU A 106 11.13 -10.91 -11.51
CA LEU A 106 10.04 -10.67 -12.46
C LEU A 106 10.46 -10.95 -13.92
N ASP A 107 11.76 -11.03 -14.21
CA ASP A 107 12.30 -11.09 -15.58
C ASP A 107 11.73 -9.94 -16.46
N LEU A 108 11.57 -8.76 -15.84
CA LEU A 108 11.05 -7.54 -16.45
C LEU A 108 11.77 -6.31 -15.93
N ALA A 109 12.08 -5.37 -16.81
CA ALA A 109 12.53 -4.06 -16.40
C ALA A 109 11.37 -3.26 -15.81
N LEU A 110 11.55 -2.76 -14.58
CA LEU A 110 10.59 -1.88 -13.92
C LEU A 110 10.94 -0.40 -14.18
N PHE A 111 12.21 -0.11 -14.35
CA PHE A 111 12.67 1.25 -14.64
C PHE A 111 13.54 1.27 -15.90
N GLY A 112 13.28 2.25 -16.76
CA GLY A 112 14.15 2.61 -17.88
C GLY A 112 15.13 3.71 -17.45
N LYS A 113 16.28 3.79 -18.16
CA LYS A 113 17.22 4.90 -18.05
C LYS A 113 17.19 5.65 -19.38
N ASP A 114 16.90 6.92 -19.32
CA ASP A 114 17.05 7.84 -20.43
C ASP A 114 17.83 9.11 -19.98
N PRO A 115 18.12 10.03 -20.87
CA PRO A 115 18.82 11.27 -20.51
C PRO A 115 18.10 12.11 -19.43
N SER A 116 16.80 11.89 -19.22
CA SER A 116 16.01 12.60 -18.19
C SER A 116 16.06 11.91 -16.82
N GLY A 117 16.68 10.71 -16.70
CA GLY A 117 16.85 10.02 -15.43
C GLY A 117 16.21 8.63 -15.37
N VAL A 118 15.72 8.26 -14.19
CA VAL A 118 15.05 6.99 -13.93
C VAL A 118 13.57 7.13 -14.20
N ASN A 119 13.06 6.37 -15.18
CA ASN A 119 11.65 6.44 -15.57
C ASN A 119 10.93 5.11 -15.36
N PRO A 120 9.75 5.10 -14.70
CA PRO A 120 8.99 3.87 -14.50
C PRO A 120 8.36 3.37 -15.80
N THR A 121 8.50 2.07 -16.04
CA THR A 121 7.82 1.39 -17.16
C THR A 121 6.30 1.31 -16.95
N PRO A 122 5.51 1.04 -17.99
CA PRO A 122 4.06 0.86 -17.82
C PRO A 122 3.70 -0.20 -16.78
N TYR A 123 4.41 -1.35 -16.77
CA TYR A 123 4.17 -2.37 -15.75
C TYR A 123 4.59 -1.94 -14.34
N CYS A 124 5.67 -1.18 -14.20
CA CYS A 124 6.07 -0.59 -12.92
C CYS A 124 4.93 0.24 -12.31
N LYS A 125 4.27 1.08 -13.08
CA LYS A 125 3.14 1.91 -12.63
C LYS A 125 1.98 1.05 -12.10
N ILE A 126 1.67 -0.05 -12.80
CA ILE A 126 0.63 -1.00 -12.40
C ILE A 126 1.04 -1.69 -11.09
N LEU A 127 2.24 -2.25 -11.04
CA LEU A 127 2.73 -2.96 -9.86
C LEU A 127 2.80 -2.06 -8.63
N VAL A 128 3.28 -0.83 -8.76
CA VAL A 128 3.31 0.15 -7.67
C VAL A 128 1.92 0.44 -7.14
N ARG A 129 0.94 0.68 -8.03
CA ARG A 129 -0.44 0.94 -7.63
C ARG A 129 -1.01 -0.21 -6.80
N HIS A 130 -0.92 -1.44 -7.29
CA HIS A 130 -1.43 -2.61 -6.59
C HIS A 130 -0.67 -2.89 -5.29
N THR A 131 0.66 -2.65 -5.27
CA THR A 131 1.45 -2.75 -4.03
C THR A 131 0.98 -1.74 -2.97
N LYS A 132 0.73 -0.50 -3.34
CA LYS A 132 0.21 0.53 -2.42
C LYS A 132 -1.16 0.15 -1.88
N LEU A 133 -2.05 -0.34 -2.73
CA LEU A 133 -3.38 -0.84 -2.31
C LEU A 133 -3.25 -2.03 -1.35
N ALA A 134 -2.39 -3.00 -1.65
CA ALA A 134 -2.14 -4.13 -0.75
C ALA A 134 -1.59 -3.66 0.61
N PHE A 135 -0.65 -2.72 0.63
CA PHE A 135 -0.10 -2.16 1.88
C PHE A 135 -1.16 -1.37 2.65
N SER A 136 -2.07 -0.67 1.97
CA SER A 136 -3.21 -0.01 2.60
C SER A 136 -4.12 -1.01 3.30
N GLN A 137 -4.41 -2.17 2.71
CA GLN A 137 -5.20 -3.22 3.36
C GLN A 137 -4.53 -3.74 4.64
N ILE A 138 -3.22 -3.94 4.63
CA ILE A 138 -2.48 -4.38 5.82
C ILE A 138 -2.50 -3.31 6.92
N ARG A 139 -2.40 -2.03 6.56
CA ARG A 139 -2.57 -0.92 7.51
C ARG A 139 -3.97 -0.93 8.14
N HIS A 140 -5.01 -1.04 7.33
CA HIS A 140 -6.38 -1.09 7.83
C HIS A 140 -6.65 -2.33 8.70
N ALA A 141 -5.92 -3.44 8.52
CA ALA A 141 -6.02 -4.59 9.41
C ALA A 141 -5.63 -4.23 10.86
N MET A 142 -4.64 -3.35 11.04
CA MET A 142 -4.24 -2.88 12.38
C MET A 142 -5.33 -2.01 13.00
N ASP A 143 -5.93 -1.14 12.18
CA ASP A 143 -7.03 -0.27 12.62
C ASP A 143 -8.28 -1.07 12.99
N ASP A 144 -8.62 -2.10 12.22
CA ASP A 144 -9.73 -3.01 12.50
C ASP A 144 -9.51 -3.76 13.84
N ILE A 145 -8.29 -4.28 14.07
CA ILE A 145 -7.92 -4.96 15.32
C ILE A 145 -8.01 -4.00 16.51
N ALA A 146 -7.52 -2.78 16.37
CA ALA A 146 -7.61 -1.78 17.44
C ALA A 146 -9.07 -1.42 17.75
N SER A 147 -9.91 -1.28 16.72
CA SER A 147 -11.35 -1.03 16.85
C SER A 147 -12.08 -2.14 17.61
N LEU A 148 -11.73 -3.41 17.35
CA LEU A 148 -12.27 -4.56 18.10
C LEU A 148 -11.89 -4.55 19.58
N ASN A 149 -10.78 -3.89 19.94
CA ASN A 149 -10.37 -3.63 21.32
C ASN A 149 -11.01 -2.37 21.95
N GLY A 150 -11.96 -1.75 21.25
CA GLY A 150 -12.63 -0.52 21.71
C GLY A 150 -11.78 0.74 21.57
N VAL A 151 -10.67 0.67 20.84
CA VAL A 151 -9.80 1.82 20.56
C VAL A 151 -10.05 2.27 19.13
N THR A 152 -10.79 3.36 18.97
CA THR A 152 -10.93 4.00 17.64
C THR A 152 -9.68 4.79 17.37
N CYS A 153 -8.70 4.16 16.75
CA CYS A 153 -7.48 4.78 16.26
C CYS A 153 -7.33 4.46 14.77
N GLY A 154 -6.46 5.17 14.12
CA GLY A 154 -6.13 4.96 12.71
C GLY A 154 -5.80 6.27 12.03
N LYS A 155 -5.24 6.16 10.85
CA LYS A 155 -4.91 7.31 10.02
C LYS A 155 -5.89 7.42 8.86
N VAL A 156 -6.53 8.57 8.73
CA VAL A 156 -7.40 8.92 7.60
C VAL A 156 -6.76 10.06 6.82
N THR A 157 -6.55 9.85 5.53
CA THR A 157 -6.02 10.86 4.63
C THR A 157 -7.11 11.38 3.71
N VAL A 158 -7.42 12.66 3.83
CA VAL A 158 -8.49 13.33 3.07
C VAL A 158 -7.89 14.23 2.00
N GLY A 159 -8.16 13.92 0.74
CA GLY A 159 -7.87 14.80 -0.38
C GLY A 159 -8.90 15.93 -0.44
N THR A 160 -8.46 17.18 -0.50
CA THR A 160 -9.35 18.35 -0.50
C THR A 160 -9.11 19.23 -1.71
N MET A 161 -10.20 19.65 -2.34
CA MET A 161 -10.19 20.69 -3.37
C MET A 161 -10.40 22.09 -2.75
N PRO A 162 -10.02 23.18 -3.47
CA PRO A 162 -10.03 24.53 -2.91
C PRO A 162 -11.32 24.95 -2.22
N TYR A 163 -12.48 24.60 -2.75
CA TYR A 163 -13.78 24.98 -2.18
C TYR A 163 -14.13 24.26 -0.86
N SER A 164 -13.70 23.01 -0.71
CA SER A 164 -14.00 22.21 0.50
C SER A 164 -13.05 22.48 1.66
N ARG A 165 -11.81 22.88 1.36
CA ARG A 165 -10.73 23.01 2.35
C ARG A 165 -10.93 24.16 3.36
N THR A 166 -11.63 25.23 2.99
CA THR A 166 -11.66 26.47 3.76
C THR A 166 -12.56 26.39 4.99
N ILE A 167 -13.72 25.75 4.88
CA ILE A 167 -14.72 25.71 5.94
C ILE A 167 -15.23 24.30 6.18
N LEU A 168 -15.64 23.60 5.12
CA LEU A 168 -16.34 22.33 5.24
C LEU A 168 -15.45 21.25 5.88
N THR A 169 -14.28 21.02 5.31
CA THR A 169 -13.36 19.97 5.77
C THR A 169 -12.83 20.22 7.18
N PRO A 170 -12.34 21.43 7.55
CA PRO A 170 -11.88 21.69 8.92
C PRO A 170 -13.00 21.54 9.96
N ARG A 171 -14.24 22.00 9.66
CA ARG A 171 -15.37 21.82 10.58
C ARG A 171 -15.70 20.34 10.80
N ALA A 172 -15.76 19.55 9.73
CA ALA A 172 -16.04 18.12 9.82
C ALA A 172 -14.94 17.38 10.61
N ILE A 173 -13.66 17.73 10.36
CA ILE A 173 -12.52 17.16 11.09
C ILE A 173 -12.60 17.52 12.58
N ASN A 174 -12.82 18.78 12.92
CA ASN A 174 -12.93 19.20 14.32
C ASN A 174 -14.06 18.47 15.04
N GLN A 175 -15.24 18.38 14.42
CA GLN A 175 -16.37 17.68 15.01
C GLN A 175 -16.06 16.17 15.20
N LEU A 176 -15.40 15.55 14.23
CA LEU A 176 -15.01 14.14 14.35
C LEU A 176 -13.97 13.92 15.46
N LEU A 177 -12.99 14.83 15.60
CA LEU A 177 -11.96 14.74 16.63
C LEU A 177 -12.48 15.03 18.05
N GLU A 178 -13.59 15.76 18.19
CA GLU A 178 -14.31 15.91 19.48
C GLU A 178 -14.86 14.56 19.94
N ASP A 179 -15.40 13.75 19.02
CA ASP A 179 -15.95 12.43 19.33
C ASP A 179 -14.88 11.34 19.36
N GLN A 180 -13.83 11.46 18.53
CA GLN A 180 -12.80 10.44 18.31
C GLN A 180 -11.38 11.05 18.32
N PRO A 181 -10.87 11.48 19.51
CA PRO A 181 -9.61 12.22 19.61
C PRO A 181 -8.35 11.41 19.29
N GLN A 182 -8.46 10.09 19.16
CA GLN A 182 -7.36 9.16 18.84
C GLN A 182 -7.11 9.03 17.33
N LEU A 183 -7.96 9.62 16.48
CA LEU A 183 -7.77 9.56 15.03
C LEU A 183 -6.66 10.51 14.58
N ASP A 184 -5.76 10.02 13.72
CA ASP A 184 -4.81 10.84 12.97
C ASP A 184 -5.41 11.21 11.62
N ILE A 185 -5.81 12.48 11.46
CA ILE A 185 -6.42 12.95 10.22
C ILE A 185 -5.46 13.88 9.49
N SER A 186 -5.04 13.45 8.31
CA SER A 186 -4.20 14.22 7.41
C SER A 186 -5.00 14.77 6.23
N THR A 187 -4.70 15.98 5.78
CA THR A 187 -5.29 16.55 4.57
C THR A 187 -4.23 16.76 3.50
N ILE A 188 -4.54 16.38 2.27
CA ILE A 188 -3.71 16.61 1.09
C ILE A 188 -4.46 17.54 0.14
N GLU A 189 -3.79 18.59 -0.31
CA GLU A 189 -4.31 19.52 -1.30
C GLU A 189 -3.57 19.34 -2.63
N GLY A 190 -4.30 19.48 -3.72
CA GLY A 190 -3.68 19.41 -5.04
C GLY A 190 -4.68 19.47 -6.19
N PRO A 191 -4.18 19.39 -7.42
CA PRO A 191 -5.02 19.26 -8.61
C PRO A 191 -5.87 17.98 -8.55
N TYR A 192 -7.09 18.06 -9.09
CA TYR A 192 -8.04 16.94 -9.10
C TYR A 192 -7.42 15.61 -9.55
N ASN A 193 -6.68 15.63 -10.67
CA ASN A 193 -6.06 14.42 -11.20
C ASN A 193 -5.03 13.79 -10.25
N SER A 194 -4.28 14.59 -9.50
CA SER A 194 -3.32 14.10 -8.51
C SER A 194 -4.04 13.50 -7.31
N LEU A 195 -5.09 14.16 -6.80
CA LEU A 195 -5.91 13.65 -5.72
C LEU A 195 -6.63 12.36 -6.12
N LEU A 196 -7.16 12.30 -7.34
CA LEU A 196 -7.80 11.10 -7.87
C LEU A 196 -6.79 9.94 -8.04
N SER A 197 -5.56 10.23 -8.43
CA SER A 197 -4.48 9.24 -8.48
C SER A 197 -4.17 8.70 -7.08
N GLY A 198 -4.05 9.57 -6.08
CA GLY A 198 -3.85 9.19 -4.68
C GLY A 198 -4.99 8.33 -4.12
N LEU A 199 -6.24 8.68 -4.44
CA LEU A 199 -7.42 7.88 -4.07
C LEU A 199 -7.37 6.48 -4.71
N ARG A 200 -7.01 6.40 -5.99
CA ARG A 200 -6.90 5.12 -6.74
C ARG A 200 -5.74 4.25 -6.28
N SER A 201 -4.73 4.81 -5.64
CA SER A 201 -3.57 4.08 -5.11
C SER A 201 -3.65 3.81 -3.60
N GLY A 202 -4.74 4.24 -2.92
CA GLY A 202 -4.91 4.07 -1.47
C GLY A 202 -4.01 4.98 -0.62
N GLU A 203 -3.45 6.04 -1.21
CA GLU A 203 -2.73 7.10 -0.49
C GLU A 203 -3.68 8.12 0.11
N ILE A 204 -4.84 8.28 -0.49
CA ILE A 204 -5.97 9.08 -0.03
C ILE A 204 -7.14 8.14 0.21
N ASP A 205 -7.76 8.23 1.37
CA ASP A 205 -8.90 7.40 1.75
C ASP A 205 -10.23 8.02 1.29
N MET A 206 -10.29 9.35 1.24
CA MET A 206 -11.48 10.09 0.84
C MET A 206 -11.11 11.35 0.05
N LEU A 207 -11.88 11.67 -0.98
CA LEU A 207 -11.74 12.91 -1.75
C LEU A 207 -12.99 13.78 -1.59
N ILE A 208 -12.81 15.02 -1.14
CA ILE A 208 -13.88 16.00 -0.98
C ILE A 208 -13.66 17.15 -1.97
N GLY A 209 -14.63 17.34 -2.85
CA GLY A 209 -14.60 18.42 -3.83
C GLY A 209 -15.86 18.45 -4.69
N ALA A 210 -16.05 19.56 -5.39
CA ALA A 210 -17.06 19.68 -6.45
C ALA A 210 -16.42 19.34 -7.80
N ILE A 211 -17.13 18.62 -8.62
CA ILE A 211 -16.80 18.33 -10.02
C ILE A 211 -17.45 19.44 -10.87
#